data_f8026477e163aabd97ac7dd5dc626a0d
#
_entry.id   f8026477e163aabd97ac7dd5dc626a0d
#
_cell.length_a   1.000
_cell.length_b   1.000
_cell.length_c   1.000
_cell.angle_alpha   90.00
_cell.angle_beta   90.00
_cell.angle_gamma   90.00
#
_symmetry.space_group_name_H-M   'P 1'
#
loop_
_entity.id
_entity.type
_entity.pdbx_description
1 polymer ?
#
loop_
_entity_poly.entity_id
_entity_poly.type
_entity_poly.pdbx_seq_one_letter_code
_entity_poly.pdbx_strand_id
1 'polypeptide(L)' 'MSQIDTKIGPKIKAFRRQLGIQANKLAEEMSISPSYLNLIESGKRKIDGDLLLKVCDKLKIELSDLTSKTDINLENN' A
#
# COMPACT_ATOMS: atom_id res chain seq x y z
N MET A 1 7.71 12.37 -8.99
CA MET A 1 7.71 12.31 -7.67
C MET A 1 6.42 12.02 -7.05
N SER A 2 5.45 12.84 -7.19
CA SER A 2 4.22 12.57 -6.49
C SER A 2 3.50 11.35 -7.05
N GLN A 3 3.87 10.89 -8.20
CA GLN A 3 3.22 9.68 -8.70
C GLN A 3 3.48 8.47 -7.86
N ILE A 4 4.55 8.51 -7.09
CA ILE A 4 4.85 7.39 -6.22
C ILE A 4 3.71 7.13 -5.28
N ASP A 5 3.07 8.20 -4.82
CA ASP A 5 1.99 8.05 -3.84
C ASP A 5 0.83 7.27 -4.39
N THR A 6 0.50 7.49 -5.64
CA THR A 6 -0.64 6.79 -6.20
C THR A 6 -0.31 5.36 -6.57
N LYS A 7 0.97 5.07 -6.80
CA LYS A 7 1.36 3.71 -7.12
C LYS A 7 1.50 2.84 -5.90
N ILE A 8 1.65 3.44 -4.74
CA ILE A 8 1.77 2.68 -3.51
C ILE A 8 0.48 1.94 -3.21
N GLY A 9 -0.65 2.58 -3.47
CA GLY A 9 -1.94 1.97 -3.15
C GLY A 9 -2.15 0.62 -3.81
N PRO A 10 -1.97 0.52 -5.13
CA PRO A 10 -2.12 -0.76 -5.79
C PRO A 10 -1.16 -1.82 -5.26
N LYS A 11 0.03 -1.41 -4.84
CA LYS A 11 0.96 -2.37 -4.26
C LYS A 11 0.47 -2.86 -2.91
N ILE A 12 -0.11 -1.97 -2.13
CA ILE A 12 -0.70 -2.37 -0.86
C ILE A 12 -1.77 -3.42 -1.10
N LYS A 13 -2.60 -3.19 -2.09
CA LYS A 13 -3.66 -4.13 -2.41
C LYS A 13 -3.08 -5.48 -2.79
N ALA A 14 -2.03 -5.48 -3.59
CA ALA A 14 -1.41 -6.72 -4.03
C ALA A 14 -0.86 -7.51 -2.86
N PHE A 15 -0.12 -6.84 -1.97
CA PHE A 15 0.43 -7.52 -0.81
C PHE A 15 -0.69 -8.03 0.09
N ARG A 16 -1.70 -7.19 0.30
CA ARG A 16 -2.81 -7.59 1.15
C ARG A 16 -3.48 -8.86 0.63
N ARG A 17 -3.70 -8.91 -0.67
CA ARG A 17 -4.38 -10.06 -1.26
C ARG A 17 -3.49 -11.30 -1.23
N GLN A 18 -2.20 -11.12 -1.41
CA GLN A 18 -1.30 -12.24 -1.29
C GLN A 18 -1.33 -12.86 0.10
N LEU A 19 -1.52 -12.02 1.10
CA LEU A 19 -1.56 -12.47 2.47
C LEU A 19 -2.94 -12.96 2.88
N GLY A 20 -3.92 -12.85 2.00
CA GLY A 20 -5.26 -13.31 2.31
C GLY A 20 -6.00 -12.43 3.29
N ILE A 21 -5.64 -11.17 3.38
CA ILE A 21 -6.27 -10.25 4.32
C ILE A 21 -7.37 -9.48 3.63
N GLN A 22 -8.55 -9.48 4.23
CA GLN A 22 -9.66 -8.75 3.65
C GLN A 22 -9.49 -7.25 3.87
N ALA A 23 -10.00 -6.47 2.92
CA ALA A 23 -9.86 -5.03 2.99
C ALA A 23 -10.52 -4.48 4.26
N ASN A 24 -11.69 -4.98 4.61
CA ASN A 24 -12.37 -4.50 5.81
C ASN A 24 -11.51 -4.73 7.05
N LYS A 25 -10.87 -5.86 7.10
CA LYS A 25 -10.05 -6.20 8.24
C LYS A 25 -8.85 -5.27 8.35
N LEU A 26 -8.19 -5.03 7.22
CA LEU A 26 -7.04 -4.15 7.24
C LEU A 26 -7.44 -2.74 7.61
N ALA A 27 -8.55 -2.27 7.04
CA ALA A 27 -9.03 -0.92 7.36
C ALA A 27 -9.30 -0.78 8.85
N GLU A 28 -9.92 -1.80 9.42
CA GLU A 28 -10.22 -1.76 10.84
C GLU A 28 -8.95 -1.68 11.67
N GLU A 29 -7.95 -2.47 11.30
CA GLU A 29 -6.70 -2.47 12.04
C GLU A 29 -5.95 -1.17 11.88
N MET A 30 -6.20 -0.44 10.80
CA MET A 30 -5.57 0.83 10.58
C MET A 30 -6.43 1.99 11.05
N SER A 31 -7.58 1.70 11.62
CA SER A 31 -8.49 2.71 12.12
C SER A 31 -8.96 3.67 11.04
N ILE A 32 -9.22 3.14 9.88
CA ILE A 32 -9.79 3.93 8.77
C ILE A 32 -11.00 3.18 8.24
N SER A 33 -11.79 3.88 7.46
CA SER A 33 -12.96 3.25 6.87
C SER A 33 -12.56 2.38 5.68
N PRO A 34 -13.32 1.34 5.40
CA PRO A 34 -13.06 0.54 4.20
C PRO A 34 -13.12 1.36 2.92
N SER A 35 -14.00 2.34 2.88
CA SER A 35 -14.09 3.20 1.70
C SER A 35 -12.80 3.99 1.48
N TYR A 36 -12.25 4.49 2.56
CA TYR A 36 -11.01 5.24 2.47
C TYR A 36 -9.87 4.34 1.99
N LEU A 37 -9.80 3.14 2.56
CA LEU A 37 -8.79 2.19 2.13
C LEU A 37 -8.96 1.86 0.65
N ASN A 38 -10.19 1.70 0.21
CA ASN A 38 -10.44 1.41 -1.19
C ASN A 38 -9.93 2.52 -2.09
N LEU A 39 -10.12 3.77 -1.70
CA LEU A 39 -9.63 4.88 -2.48
C LEU A 39 -8.10 4.87 -2.55
N ILE A 40 -7.47 4.54 -1.44
CA ILE A 40 -6.02 4.45 -1.41
C ILE A 40 -5.54 3.32 -2.31
N GLU A 41 -6.14 2.16 -2.19
CA GLU A 41 -5.70 1.00 -2.95
C GLU A 41 -5.93 1.16 -4.44
N SER A 42 -6.91 1.95 -4.81
CA SER A 42 -7.17 2.17 -6.23
C SER A 42 -6.33 3.30 -6.81
N GLY A 43 -5.55 3.96 -5.97
CA GLY A 43 -4.71 5.05 -6.44
C GLY A 43 -5.40 6.37 -6.56
N LYS A 44 -6.62 6.48 -6.02
CA LYS A 44 -7.38 7.72 -6.10
C LYS A 44 -7.10 8.67 -4.95
N ARG A 45 -6.49 8.18 -3.89
CA ARG A 45 -6.10 8.99 -2.76
C ARG A 45 -4.69 8.65 -2.36
N LYS A 46 -3.96 9.65 -1.95
CA LYS A 46 -2.62 9.42 -1.43
C LYS A 46 -2.69 8.90 -0.02
N ILE A 47 -1.70 8.12 0.35
CA ILE A 47 -1.60 7.65 1.72
C ILE A 47 -0.54 8.50 2.41
N ASP A 48 -0.82 8.98 3.62
CA ASP A 48 0.17 9.77 4.31
C ASP A 48 1.19 8.86 4.98
N GLY A 49 2.27 9.49 5.48
CA GLY A 49 3.40 8.73 5.98
C GLY A 49 3.07 7.87 7.18
N ASP A 50 2.28 8.41 8.10
CA ASP A 50 1.93 7.65 9.29
C ASP A 50 1.13 6.43 8.94
N LEU A 51 0.16 6.60 8.05
CA LEU A 51 -0.67 5.48 7.65
C LEU A 51 0.14 4.47 6.88
N LEU A 52 1.07 4.95 6.06
CA LEU A 52 1.93 4.06 5.29
C LEU A 52 2.75 3.17 6.21
N LEU A 53 3.29 3.73 7.27
CA LEU A 53 4.06 2.94 8.22
C LEU A 53 3.18 1.92 8.92
N LYS A 54 1.93 2.28 9.20
CA LYS A 54 1.01 1.33 9.79
C LYS A 54 0.74 0.16 8.86
N VAL A 55 0.56 0.47 7.58
CA VAL A 55 0.32 -0.59 6.60
C VAL A 55 1.49 -1.54 6.57
N CYS A 56 2.70 -1.02 6.54
CA CYS A 56 3.87 -1.86 6.50
C CYS A 56 3.92 -2.77 7.72
N ASP A 57 3.57 -2.22 8.87
CA ASP A 57 3.58 -3.00 10.10
C ASP A 57 2.51 -4.09 10.05
N LYS A 58 1.32 -3.74 9.60
CA LYS A 58 0.23 -4.71 9.59
C LYS A 58 0.45 -5.81 8.55
N LEU A 59 1.05 -5.47 7.44
CA LEU A 59 1.29 -6.45 6.39
C LEU A 59 2.63 -7.14 6.55
N LYS A 60 3.43 -6.73 7.53
CA LYS A 60 4.74 -7.33 7.78
C LYS A 60 5.65 -7.20 6.58
N ILE A 61 5.60 -6.06 5.95
CA ILE A 61 6.47 -5.77 4.82
C ILE A 61 7.28 -4.54 5.14
N GLU A 62 8.31 -4.30 4.34
CA GLU A 62 9.15 -3.15 4.54
C GLU A 62 8.67 -2.00 3.68
N LEU A 63 8.98 -0.80 4.11
CA LEU A 63 8.60 0.37 3.35
C LEU A 63 9.15 0.29 1.94
N SER A 64 10.36 -0.22 1.78
CA SER A 64 10.96 -0.33 0.47
C SER A 64 10.17 -1.25 -0.45
N ASP A 65 9.43 -2.19 0.10
CA ASP A 65 8.60 -3.06 -0.72
C ASP A 65 7.52 -2.27 -1.45
N LEU A 66 7.07 -1.19 -0.83
CA LEU A 66 6.02 -0.37 -1.44
C LEU A 66 6.56 0.77 -2.26
N THR A 67 7.70 1.31 -1.87
CA THR A 67 8.25 2.47 -2.55
C THR A 67 9.33 2.15 -3.53
N SER A 68 9.75 0.90 -3.58
CA SER A 68 10.87 0.51 -4.40
C SER A 68 10.55 0.65 -5.88
N LYS A 69 11.54 1.06 -6.63
CA LYS A 69 11.42 1.07 -8.07
C LYS A 69 12.25 -0.02 -8.66
N THR A 70 12.52 -1.00 -7.86
CA THR A 70 13.38 -2.08 -8.26
C THR A 70 12.91 -2.77 -9.50
N ASP A 71 11.63 -2.98 -9.59
CA ASP A 71 11.10 -3.64 -10.76
C ASP A 71 11.46 -2.88 -12.01
N ILE A 72 11.53 -1.56 -11.92
CA ILE A 72 11.90 -0.79 -13.07
C ILE A 72 13.37 -0.99 -13.36
N ASN A 73 14.17 -1.05 -12.34
CA ASN A 73 15.60 -1.20 -12.53
C ASN A 73 15.95 -2.55 -13.06
N LEU A 74 15.20 -3.53 -12.65
CA LEU A 74 15.55 -4.88 -13.04
C LEU A 74 15.58 -5.06 -14.51
N GLU A 75 14.65 -4.46 -15.18
CA GLU A 75 14.59 -4.67 -16.58
C GLU A 75 15.69 -3.96 -17.29
N ASN A 76 16.25 -2.97 -16.68
CA ASN A 76 17.28 -2.25 -17.32
C ASN A 76 18.58 -2.92 -17.29
N ASN A 77 18.71 -3.83 -16.44
CA ASN A 77 20.00 -4.43 -16.30
C ASN A 77 20.17 -5.67 -17.01
#